data_f8ca1244cbe026f3c8ad1f57082fc5c4
#
_entry.id   f8ca1244cbe026f3c8ad1f57082fc5c4
#
_cell.length_a   1.000
_cell.length_b   1.000
_cell.length_c   1.000
_cell.angle_alpha   90.00
_cell.angle_beta   90.00
_cell.angle_gamma   90.00
#
_symmetry.space_group_name_H-M   'P 1'
#
loop_
_entity.id
_entity.type
_entity.pdbx_description
1 polymer ?
#
loop_
_entity_poly.entity_id
_entity_poly.type
_entity_poly.pdbx_seq_one_letter_code
_entity_poly.pdbx_strand_id
1 'polypeptide(L)'
;MLTYSQLRRSRPGHRSRVREEDSVRHGWVPAGNRWIAVDVHEPTATERGGTVIIVGSPGRERVTLTRSMIHTARALAAHGWRVVRLDWSGTGQSTTAEEAVDAGLWVDDLTTVRDLASSHGPVHGVGFSLGGTVLAATEDHGWASRLVLAPVSGKQWVRHQSALRRMGGPDLPPRVSEGMELMNLQLSSHGAAALKALPEPANGPDRRIRILSDEEAGALPINVHPRAAAVPARLIATVRTALDAAPAGTTPDDTARPYGDGLVPEQEITVDVAGTPVVLRRSTSGAARRPAIITEPVTRDHDAPGLAFISPGSEVMEASGGLWLRTALLASARGAVCLLAERSDTGELVRSDITQDSNPYAHHTLTESRELVMHLRELTDGPLLGAGICLGAWGLVASAHELPATVSERLTLMVINNVAWQRAPWRYWRQGLRGGPLAPTLPGQDEAAAPSSAPAADDAPAGSRWDAVLAGLNAYVGTTARTVVRGTRHRARNASPRVNALAAGVGVIDVPQPTLRRLAKIPGLTVDAVFGPADAKHCGVTPQRLGPRSTLTVLDPLDHSLFATESCRRMVDYVLAYVPEV
;
A
#
# COMPACT_ATOMS: atom_id res chain seq x y z
N MET A 1 29.78 -28.62 5.50
CA MET A 1 28.67 -28.07 6.30
C MET A 1 29.22 -26.88 7.07
N LEU A 2 29.00 -25.65 6.56
CA LEU A 2 29.38 -24.42 7.26
C LEU A 2 28.25 -24.06 8.22
N THR A 3 28.55 -23.82 9.47
CA THR A 3 27.60 -23.51 10.53
C THR A 3 27.02 -22.11 10.34
N TYR A 4 25.72 -21.94 10.69
CA TYR A 4 24.92 -20.74 10.59
C TYR A 4 25.54 -19.45 11.15
N SER A 5 26.53 -19.57 12.03
CA SER A 5 27.29 -18.44 12.62
C SER A 5 28.32 -17.80 11.68
N GLN A 6 28.73 -18.46 10.61
CA GLN A 6 29.78 -17.96 9.68
C GLN A 6 29.19 -17.10 8.54
N LEU A 7 27.86 -17.14 8.30
CA LEU A 7 27.16 -16.34 7.29
C LEU A 7 26.80 -14.91 7.77
N ARG A 8 27.06 -14.57 9.03
CA ARG A 8 26.74 -13.24 9.60
C ARG A 8 27.81 -12.18 9.39
N ARG A 9 28.98 -12.48 8.81
CA ARG A 9 30.14 -11.56 8.83
C ARG A 9 30.35 -10.68 7.59
N SER A 10 29.46 -10.62 6.63
CA SER A 10 29.67 -9.76 5.46
C SER A 10 28.42 -9.12 4.91
N ARG A 11 27.91 -8.09 5.58
CA ARG A 11 27.08 -7.04 4.98
C ARG A 11 27.32 -5.70 5.66
N PRO A 12 28.10 -4.78 5.06
CA PRO A 12 28.31 -3.41 5.58
C PRO A 12 27.06 -2.51 5.53
N GLY A 13 25.99 -2.91 4.79
CA GLY A 13 24.82 -2.05 4.56
C GLY A 13 23.80 -1.95 5.70
N HIS A 14 23.91 -2.75 6.76
CA HIS A 14 22.87 -2.78 7.79
C HIS A 14 23.01 -1.68 8.86
N ARG A 15 24.22 -1.15 9.09
CA ARG A 15 24.46 -0.11 10.10
C ARG A 15 24.08 1.31 9.67
N SER A 16 24.07 1.62 8.37
CA SER A 16 23.65 2.93 7.86
C SER A 16 22.12 3.06 7.78
N ARG A 17 21.39 1.95 7.56
CA ARG A 17 19.93 1.95 7.44
C ARG A 17 19.20 2.30 8.74
N VAL A 18 19.65 1.79 9.87
CA VAL A 18 19.06 2.08 11.20
C VAL A 18 19.15 3.58 11.54
N ARG A 19 20.15 4.31 11.04
CA ARG A 19 20.30 5.75 11.25
C ARG A 19 19.39 6.63 10.36
N GLU A 20 19.04 6.18 9.16
CA GLU A 20 18.13 6.93 8.28
C GLU A 20 16.66 6.79 8.72
N GLU A 21 16.26 5.62 9.20
CA GLU A 21 14.90 5.38 9.71
C GLU A 21 14.63 6.12 11.03
N ASP A 22 15.64 6.33 11.88
CA ASP A 22 15.53 7.10 13.13
C ASP A 22 15.32 8.61 12.90
N SER A 23 15.47 9.11 11.67
CA SER A 23 15.30 10.53 11.33
C SER A 23 13.88 10.93 10.89
N VAL A 24 12.96 9.96 10.79
CA VAL A 24 11.57 10.22 10.38
C VAL A 24 10.64 10.16 11.58
N ARG A 25 9.88 11.24 11.80
CA ARG A 25 8.82 11.28 12.81
C ARG A 25 7.47 11.12 12.13
N HIS A 26 6.79 10.03 12.40
CA HIS A 26 5.45 9.75 11.92
C HIS A 26 4.43 10.20 12.95
N GLY A 27 3.31 10.78 12.54
CA GLY A 27 2.25 11.17 13.47
C GLY A 27 1.13 11.93 12.80
N TRP A 28 0.42 12.71 13.58
CA TRP A 28 -0.74 13.49 13.13
C TRP A 28 -0.61 14.93 13.57
N VAL A 29 -1.19 15.83 12.77
CA VAL A 29 -1.36 17.25 13.15
C VAL A 29 -2.84 17.60 13.14
N PRO A 30 -3.30 18.45 14.07
CA PRO A 30 -4.70 18.83 14.14
C PRO A 30 -5.09 19.77 13.00
N ALA A 31 -6.30 19.56 12.45
CA ALA A 31 -6.91 20.39 11.42
C ALA A 31 -8.41 20.56 11.71
N GLY A 32 -8.74 21.45 12.65
CA GLY A 32 -10.10 21.60 13.16
C GLY A 32 -10.55 20.37 13.95
N ASN A 33 -11.58 19.67 13.43
CA ASN A 33 -12.11 18.45 14.04
C ASN A 33 -11.53 17.15 13.43
N ARG A 34 -10.48 17.24 12.64
CA ARG A 34 -9.83 16.12 11.98
C ARG A 34 -8.32 16.11 12.23
N TRP A 35 -7.69 15.01 11.89
CA TRP A 35 -6.25 14.82 12.02
C TRP A 35 -5.64 14.49 10.67
N ILE A 36 -4.61 15.23 10.28
CA ILE A 36 -3.85 15.00 9.06
C ILE A 36 -2.62 14.17 9.43
N ALA A 37 -2.48 13.00 8.83
CA ALA A 37 -1.27 12.19 8.99
C ALA A 37 -0.10 12.83 8.26
N VAL A 38 1.02 12.96 8.95
CA VAL A 38 2.25 13.54 8.42
C VAL A 38 3.47 12.69 8.76
N ASP A 39 4.45 12.71 7.86
CA ASP A 39 5.77 12.12 8.05
C ASP A 39 6.80 13.23 7.92
N VAL A 40 7.50 13.54 9.00
CA VAL A 40 8.51 14.59 9.07
C VAL A 40 9.90 13.97 9.01
N HIS A 41 10.61 14.22 7.91
CA HIS A 41 12.01 13.84 7.71
C HIS A 41 12.90 14.99 8.20
N GLU A 42 13.62 14.74 9.29
CA GLU A 42 14.54 15.73 9.82
C GLU A 42 15.83 15.82 8.97
N PRO A 43 16.45 17.00 8.88
CA PRO A 43 17.72 17.17 8.19
C PRO A 43 18.79 16.23 8.77
N THR A 44 19.50 15.50 7.91
CA THR A 44 20.64 14.66 8.31
C THR A 44 21.99 15.29 7.95
N ALA A 45 21.97 16.46 7.31
CA ALA A 45 23.12 17.34 7.02
C ALA A 45 22.89 18.70 7.67
N THR A 46 23.79 19.66 7.42
CA THR A 46 23.63 21.05 7.87
C THR A 46 22.29 21.60 7.40
N GLU A 47 21.51 22.08 8.34
CA GLU A 47 20.15 22.56 8.10
C GLU A 47 20.16 23.80 7.18
N ARG A 48 19.28 23.82 6.17
CA ARG A 48 19.12 24.91 5.21
C ARG A 48 18.16 26.01 5.68
N GLY A 49 17.52 25.81 6.82
CA GLY A 49 16.60 26.79 7.41
C GLY A 49 15.29 26.95 6.64
N GLY A 50 14.65 25.83 6.28
CA GLY A 50 13.35 25.83 5.61
C GLY A 50 12.71 24.45 5.54
N THR A 51 11.41 24.42 5.23
CA THR A 51 10.64 23.17 5.12
C THR A 51 10.15 22.94 3.70
N VAL A 52 10.27 21.71 3.20
CA VAL A 52 9.69 21.27 1.93
C VAL A 52 8.49 20.37 2.21
N ILE A 53 7.31 20.75 1.74
CA ILE A 53 6.11 19.90 1.82
C ILE A 53 5.97 19.13 0.52
N ILE A 54 5.92 17.80 0.59
CA ILE A 54 5.76 16.90 -0.57
C ILE A 54 4.37 16.31 -0.55
N VAL A 55 3.63 16.44 -1.66
CA VAL A 55 2.28 15.90 -1.81
C VAL A 55 2.12 15.13 -3.11
N GLY A 56 1.44 13.99 -3.03
CA GLY A 56 1.07 13.17 -4.19
C GLY A 56 -0.42 13.19 -4.46
N SER A 57 -0.83 12.45 -5.48
CA SER A 57 -2.26 12.22 -5.77
C SER A 57 -2.88 11.25 -4.78
N PRO A 58 -4.19 11.38 -4.48
CA PRO A 58 -4.93 10.38 -3.73
C PRO A 58 -5.23 9.13 -4.58
N GLY A 59 -5.95 8.18 -4.01
CA GLY A 59 -6.43 6.98 -4.68
C GLY A 59 -5.29 6.05 -5.12
N ARG A 60 -5.43 5.44 -6.30
CA ARG A 60 -4.45 4.45 -6.81
C ARG A 60 -3.07 5.06 -7.06
N GLU A 61 -3.00 6.30 -7.49
CA GLU A 61 -1.72 6.99 -7.74
C GLU A 61 -0.91 7.18 -6.45
N ARG A 62 -1.56 7.32 -5.29
CA ARG A 62 -0.86 7.39 -4.00
C ARG A 62 0.10 6.21 -3.84
N VAL A 63 -0.35 4.99 -4.12
CA VAL A 63 0.47 3.78 -3.95
C VAL A 63 1.64 3.74 -4.94
N THR A 64 1.44 4.15 -6.19
CA THR A 64 2.51 4.16 -7.20
C THR A 64 3.52 5.28 -7.00
N LEU A 65 3.10 6.45 -6.47
CA LEU A 65 3.96 7.60 -6.21
C LEU A 65 4.69 7.51 -4.86
N THR A 66 4.20 6.72 -3.90
CA THR A 66 4.76 6.62 -2.54
C THR A 66 6.27 6.45 -2.55
N ARG A 67 6.80 5.53 -3.37
CA ARG A 67 8.25 5.30 -3.48
C ARG A 67 9.00 6.54 -3.94
N SER A 68 8.53 7.21 -5.00
CA SER A 68 9.15 8.43 -5.52
C SER A 68 9.13 9.56 -4.49
N MET A 69 8.03 9.72 -3.76
CA MET A 69 7.92 10.74 -2.70
C MET A 69 8.87 10.45 -1.54
N ILE A 70 8.93 9.22 -1.05
CA ILE A 70 9.80 8.83 0.08
C ILE A 70 11.27 9.04 -0.27
N HIS A 71 11.71 8.58 -1.45
CA HIS A 71 13.12 8.75 -1.85
C HIS A 71 13.48 10.19 -2.13
N THR A 72 12.54 10.98 -2.66
CA THR A 72 12.72 12.44 -2.79
C THR A 72 12.85 13.08 -1.42
N ALA A 73 11.98 12.74 -0.46
CA ALA A 73 12.02 13.28 0.90
C ALA A 73 13.35 12.94 1.61
N ARG A 74 13.78 11.68 1.57
CA ARG A 74 15.07 11.24 2.14
C ARG A 74 16.26 11.96 1.52
N ALA A 75 16.26 12.10 0.19
CA ALA A 75 17.34 12.79 -0.51
C ALA A 75 17.39 14.29 -0.18
N LEU A 76 16.26 14.94 -0.02
CA LEU A 76 16.19 16.35 0.41
C LEU A 76 16.60 16.49 1.88
N ALA A 77 16.20 15.59 2.76
CA ALA A 77 16.63 15.57 4.15
C ALA A 77 18.16 15.38 4.26
N ALA A 78 18.72 14.47 3.46
CA ALA A 78 20.18 14.31 3.34
C ALA A 78 20.89 15.55 2.77
N HIS A 79 20.15 16.46 2.11
CA HIS A 79 20.65 17.72 1.57
C HIS A 79 20.38 18.94 2.49
N GLY A 80 19.91 18.68 3.71
CA GLY A 80 19.71 19.68 4.76
C GLY A 80 18.31 20.31 4.81
N TRP A 81 17.35 19.80 4.05
CA TRP A 81 15.97 20.25 4.13
C TRP A 81 15.21 19.48 5.21
N ARG A 82 14.37 20.16 5.99
CA ARG A 82 13.28 19.52 6.69
C ARG A 82 12.20 19.20 5.66
N VAL A 83 11.71 17.94 5.64
CA VAL A 83 10.72 17.55 4.64
C VAL A 83 9.49 16.97 5.31
N VAL A 84 8.33 17.45 4.93
CA VAL A 84 7.02 16.97 5.40
C VAL A 84 6.29 16.30 4.25
N ARG A 85 5.86 15.06 4.44
CA ARG A 85 4.89 14.40 3.58
C ARG A 85 3.58 14.32 4.32
N LEU A 86 2.44 14.42 3.64
CA LEU A 86 1.13 14.26 4.25
C LEU A 86 0.25 13.28 3.46
N ASP A 87 -0.68 12.67 4.17
CA ASP A 87 -1.82 12.01 3.58
C ASP A 87 -3.02 12.97 3.57
N TRP A 88 -3.70 13.05 2.44
CA TRP A 88 -4.89 13.88 2.30
C TRP A 88 -6.01 13.40 3.21
N SER A 89 -6.82 14.29 3.73
CA SER A 89 -8.07 13.95 4.40
C SER A 89 -8.88 12.94 3.58
N GLY A 90 -9.36 11.89 4.24
CA GLY A 90 -10.09 10.78 3.60
C GLY A 90 -9.20 9.77 2.85
N THR A 91 -7.87 9.87 2.98
CA THR A 91 -6.94 8.91 2.38
C THR A 91 -5.85 8.52 3.37
N GLY A 92 -5.23 7.37 3.15
CA GLY A 92 -4.09 6.93 3.95
C GLY A 92 -4.42 6.81 5.43
N GLN A 93 -3.66 7.53 6.23
CA GLN A 93 -3.75 7.48 7.69
C GLN A 93 -4.40 8.74 8.30
N SER A 94 -4.91 9.64 7.47
CA SER A 94 -5.72 10.78 7.92
C SER A 94 -7.13 10.35 8.30
N THR A 95 -7.72 11.00 9.33
CA THR A 95 -8.90 10.47 10.04
C THR A 95 -10.27 10.86 9.48
N THR A 96 -10.32 11.58 8.38
CA THR A 96 -11.58 12.04 7.78
C THR A 96 -12.24 10.92 6.97
N ALA A 97 -13.57 10.78 7.06
CA ALA A 97 -14.31 9.86 6.22
C ALA A 97 -14.21 10.25 4.74
N GLU A 98 -14.03 9.25 3.85
CA GLU A 98 -13.88 9.48 2.40
C GLU A 98 -15.04 10.28 1.81
N GLU A 99 -16.28 9.96 2.20
CA GLU A 99 -17.48 10.58 1.66
C GLU A 99 -17.60 12.08 1.97
N ALA A 100 -16.89 12.55 3.00
CA ALA A 100 -16.87 13.96 3.40
C ALA A 100 -15.82 14.78 2.63
N VAL A 101 -14.99 14.15 1.81
CA VAL A 101 -13.84 14.78 1.19
C VAL A 101 -14.20 15.52 -0.09
N ASP A 102 -13.69 16.73 -0.23
CA ASP A 102 -13.69 17.50 -1.48
C ASP A 102 -12.31 18.15 -1.73
N ALA A 103 -12.15 18.78 -2.88
CA ALA A 103 -10.89 19.43 -3.24
C ALA A 103 -10.55 20.64 -2.36
N GLY A 104 -11.56 21.35 -1.83
CA GLY A 104 -11.38 22.45 -0.88
C GLY A 104 -10.75 21.95 0.41
N LEU A 105 -11.22 20.81 0.92
CA LEU A 105 -10.65 20.18 2.11
C LEU A 105 -9.16 19.83 1.94
N TRP A 106 -8.73 19.38 0.75
CA TRP A 106 -7.32 19.12 0.49
C TRP A 106 -6.48 20.41 0.39
N VAL A 107 -7.06 21.50 -0.11
CA VAL A 107 -6.44 22.83 -0.05
C VAL A 107 -6.27 23.29 1.39
N ASP A 108 -7.28 23.07 2.24
CA ASP A 108 -7.22 23.37 3.68
C ASP A 108 -6.18 22.52 4.40
N ASP A 109 -6.04 21.24 4.06
CA ASP A 109 -5.00 20.36 4.61
C ASP A 109 -3.61 20.92 4.34
N LEU A 110 -3.34 21.30 3.07
CA LEU A 110 -2.06 21.92 2.69
C LEU A 110 -1.80 23.24 3.40
N THR A 111 -2.82 24.08 3.49
CA THR A 111 -2.73 25.37 4.18
C THR A 111 -2.40 25.17 5.64
N THR A 112 -3.09 24.25 6.33
CA THR A 112 -2.83 23.92 7.73
C THR A 112 -1.39 23.43 7.95
N VAL A 113 -0.95 22.45 7.14
CA VAL A 113 0.41 21.90 7.27
C VAL A 113 1.49 22.95 6.92
N ARG A 114 1.25 23.80 5.90
CA ARG A 114 2.13 24.93 5.56
C ARG A 114 2.28 25.90 6.73
N ASP A 115 1.17 26.30 7.35
CA ASP A 115 1.16 27.29 8.41
C ASP A 115 1.89 26.76 9.65
N LEU A 116 1.68 25.48 10.00
CA LEU A 116 2.44 24.80 11.05
C LEU A 116 3.95 24.72 10.71
N ALA A 117 4.29 24.43 9.44
CA ALA A 117 5.67 24.33 9.00
C ALA A 117 6.40 25.70 8.94
N SER A 118 5.67 26.80 8.80
CA SER A 118 6.22 28.14 8.65
C SER A 118 7.02 28.63 9.84
N SER A 119 6.79 28.04 11.04
CA SER A 119 7.58 28.31 12.25
C SER A 119 9.06 27.91 12.12
N HIS A 120 9.40 27.06 11.14
CA HIS A 120 10.77 26.60 10.88
C HIS A 120 11.43 27.31 9.67
N GLY A 121 10.92 28.44 9.26
CA GLY A 121 11.45 29.21 8.14
C GLY A 121 10.59 29.13 6.88
N PRO A 122 11.15 29.48 5.69
CA PRO A 122 10.42 29.49 4.45
C PRO A 122 9.89 28.09 4.09
N VAL A 123 8.65 28.05 3.56
CA VAL A 123 8.00 26.81 3.17
C VAL A 123 7.95 26.67 1.66
N HIS A 124 8.42 25.55 1.16
CA HIS A 124 8.42 25.18 -0.26
C HIS A 124 7.46 24.02 -0.47
N GLY A 125 6.75 24.01 -1.61
CA GLY A 125 5.85 22.92 -1.98
C GLY A 125 6.41 22.12 -3.16
N VAL A 126 6.28 20.79 -3.11
CA VAL A 126 6.54 19.87 -4.23
C VAL A 126 5.34 18.97 -4.42
N GLY A 127 4.62 19.13 -5.52
CA GLY A 127 3.39 18.40 -5.80
C GLY A 127 3.50 17.51 -7.05
N PHE A 128 3.02 16.26 -6.93
CA PHE A 128 3.04 15.26 -7.99
C PHE A 128 1.64 15.06 -8.57
N SER A 129 1.50 15.11 -9.88
CA SER A 129 0.25 14.85 -10.59
C SER A 129 -0.90 15.71 -10.04
N LEU A 130 -2.05 15.13 -9.65
CA LEU A 130 -3.16 15.87 -9.04
C LEU A 130 -2.74 16.59 -7.74
N GLY A 131 -1.84 16.03 -6.94
CA GLY A 131 -1.32 16.70 -5.75
C GLY A 131 -0.62 18.03 -6.08
N GLY A 132 0.06 18.08 -7.24
CA GLY A 132 0.61 19.31 -7.78
C GLY A 132 -0.45 20.33 -8.17
N THR A 133 -1.57 19.87 -8.71
CA THR A 133 -2.72 20.71 -9.06
C THR A 133 -3.39 21.30 -7.83
N VAL A 134 -3.57 20.49 -6.78
CA VAL A 134 -4.08 20.99 -5.48
C VAL A 134 -3.11 21.98 -4.85
N LEU A 135 -1.80 21.70 -4.88
CA LEU A 135 -0.77 22.63 -4.41
C LEU A 135 -0.81 23.96 -5.16
N ALA A 136 -0.99 23.94 -6.47
CA ALA A 136 -1.11 25.16 -7.27
C ALA A 136 -2.39 25.95 -6.98
N ALA A 137 -3.44 25.29 -6.52
CA ALA A 137 -4.71 25.91 -6.15
C ALA A 137 -4.69 26.60 -4.77
N THR A 138 -3.65 26.39 -3.96
CA THR A 138 -3.48 27.11 -2.69
C THR A 138 -3.14 28.59 -2.95
N GLU A 139 -3.48 29.45 -2.01
CA GLU A 139 -3.13 30.86 -2.07
C GLU A 139 -1.60 31.08 -2.08
N ASP A 140 -1.15 32.14 -2.75
CA ASP A 140 0.29 32.40 -2.97
C ASP A 140 1.04 32.82 -1.69
N HIS A 141 0.34 33.45 -0.74
CA HIS A 141 0.98 33.86 0.51
C HIS A 141 1.37 32.64 1.36
N GLY A 142 2.49 32.76 2.04
CA GLY A 142 3.03 31.68 2.88
C GLY A 142 3.88 30.64 2.16
N TRP A 143 3.91 30.64 0.82
CA TRP A 143 4.81 29.80 0.03
C TRP A 143 6.04 30.59 -0.44
N ALA A 144 7.24 30.08 -0.16
CA ALA A 144 8.47 30.59 -0.74
C ALA A 144 8.59 30.17 -2.22
N SER A 145 8.25 28.92 -2.53
CA SER A 145 8.13 28.43 -3.91
C SER A 145 7.24 27.17 -3.96
N ARG A 146 6.68 26.90 -5.15
CA ARG A 146 5.91 25.70 -5.44
C ARG A 146 6.43 25.05 -6.72
N LEU A 147 6.84 23.78 -6.63
CA LEU A 147 7.24 22.97 -7.76
C LEU A 147 6.15 21.95 -8.05
N VAL A 148 5.60 22.03 -9.24
CA VAL A 148 4.49 21.19 -9.69
C VAL A 148 4.98 20.25 -10.79
N LEU A 149 4.89 18.94 -10.54
CA LEU A 149 5.45 17.89 -11.38
C LEU A 149 4.34 17.14 -12.10
N ALA A 150 4.37 17.15 -13.43
CA ALA A 150 3.39 16.48 -14.28
C ALA A 150 1.92 16.72 -13.84
N PRO A 151 1.48 17.98 -13.70
CA PRO A 151 0.13 18.27 -13.24
C PRO A 151 -0.92 17.74 -14.22
N VAL A 152 -2.10 17.46 -13.68
CA VAL A 152 -3.29 17.06 -14.44
C VAL A 152 -4.50 17.84 -13.92
N SER A 153 -5.42 18.26 -14.78
CA SER A 153 -6.67 18.82 -14.30
C SER A 153 -7.48 17.77 -13.51
N GLY A 154 -8.31 18.21 -12.55
CA GLY A 154 -9.16 17.30 -11.81
C GLY A 154 -10.09 16.47 -12.73
N LYS A 155 -10.59 17.08 -13.82
CA LYS A 155 -11.39 16.38 -14.85
C LYS A 155 -10.59 15.26 -15.54
N GLN A 156 -9.34 15.52 -15.87
CA GLN A 156 -8.43 14.57 -16.52
C GLN A 156 -8.11 13.42 -15.58
N TRP A 157 -7.77 13.73 -14.33
CA TRP A 157 -7.48 12.74 -13.31
C TRP A 157 -8.69 11.81 -13.05
N VAL A 158 -9.89 12.36 -12.85
CA VAL A 158 -11.13 11.58 -12.70
C VAL A 158 -11.35 10.65 -13.89
N ARG A 159 -11.09 11.12 -15.13
CA ARG A 159 -11.19 10.29 -16.33
C ARG A 159 -10.20 9.12 -16.29
N HIS A 160 -8.94 9.36 -15.88
CA HIS A 160 -7.91 8.33 -15.73
C HIS A 160 -8.31 7.29 -14.68
N GLN A 161 -8.69 7.71 -13.47
CA GLN A 161 -9.09 6.79 -12.40
C GLN A 161 -10.34 5.96 -12.79
N SER A 162 -11.30 6.59 -13.49
CA SER A 162 -12.45 5.89 -14.04
C SER A 162 -12.09 4.89 -15.13
N ALA A 163 -11.05 5.15 -15.92
CA ALA A 163 -10.53 4.20 -16.90
C ALA A 163 -9.84 3.01 -16.22
N LEU A 164 -8.99 3.27 -15.23
CA LEU A 164 -8.35 2.20 -14.44
C LEU A 164 -9.38 1.27 -13.80
N ARG A 165 -10.46 1.81 -13.24
CA ARG A 165 -11.55 1.00 -12.69
C ARG A 165 -12.24 0.13 -13.76
N ARG A 166 -12.46 0.65 -14.97
CA ARG A 166 -13.02 -0.15 -16.07
C ARG A 166 -12.07 -1.27 -16.53
N MET A 167 -10.76 -1.01 -16.50
CA MET A 167 -9.73 -1.99 -16.85
C MET A 167 -9.54 -3.08 -15.78
N GLY A 168 -10.04 -2.88 -14.56
CA GLY A 168 -10.02 -3.86 -13.48
C GLY A 168 -10.81 -5.14 -13.76
N GLY A 169 -11.50 -5.21 -14.88
CA GLY A 169 -12.15 -6.40 -15.41
C GLY A 169 -13.64 -6.52 -15.06
N PRO A 170 -14.30 -7.54 -15.61
CA PRO A 170 -15.74 -7.77 -15.42
C PRO A 170 -16.09 -8.24 -14.01
N ASP A 171 -15.09 -8.61 -13.20
CA ASP A 171 -15.28 -9.14 -11.86
C ASP A 171 -15.39 -8.05 -10.80
N LEU A 172 -15.23 -6.75 -11.19
CA LEU A 172 -15.47 -5.65 -10.27
C LEU A 172 -16.98 -5.47 -10.05
N PRO A 173 -17.42 -5.30 -8.78
CA PRO A 173 -18.80 -4.99 -8.47
C PRO A 173 -19.32 -3.76 -9.23
N PRO A 174 -20.64 -3.65 -9.42
CA PRO A 174 -21.25 -2.41 -9.91
C PRO A 174 -20.79 -1.22 -9.07
N ARG A 175 -20.73 -0.04 -9.68
CA ARG A 175 -20.44 1.19 -8.93
C ARG A 175 -21.53 1.47 -7.92
N VAL A 176 -21.13 2.03 -6.77
CA VAL A 176 -22.11 2.57 -5.82
C VAL A 176 -22.97 3.65 -6.48
N SER A 177 -24.23 3.69 -6.12
CA SER A 177 -25.20 4.65 -6.69
C SER A 177 -24.99 6.08 -6.18
N GLU A 178 -24.37 6.24 -5.02
CA GLU A 178 -24.16 7.53 -4.38
C GLU A 178 -22.74 8.05 -4.60
N GLY A 179 -22.62 9.29 -5.06
CA GLY A 179 -21.34 9.93 -5.27
C GLY A 179 -20.58 9.43 -6.50
N MET A 180 -19.25 9.45 -6.39
CA MET A 180 -18.34 9.01 -7.45
C MET A 180 -17.35 8.01 -6.89
N GLU A 181 -17.42 6.79 -7.38
CA GLU A 181 -16.45 5.75 -7.10
C GLU A 181 -15.33 5.77 -8.16
N LEU A 182 -14.13 5.94 -7.69
CA LEU A 182 -12.88 5.87 -8.44
C LEU A 182 -12.07 4.65 -7.97
N MET A 183 -10.88 4.47 -8.51
CA MET A 183 -10.01 3.39 -8.05
C MET A 183 -9.45 3.72 -6.66
N ASN A 184 -9.83 2.96 -5.64
CA ASN A 184 -9.43 3.16 -4.23
C ASN A 184 -9.89 4.49 -3.59
N LEU A 185 -10.90 5.14 -4.12
CA LEU A 185 -11.43 6.39 -3.58
C LEU A 185 -12.91 6.53 -3.90
N GLN A 186 -13.70 6.90 -2.91
CA GLN A 186 -15.09 7.30 -3.08
C GLN A 186 -15.26 8.76 -2.66
N LEU A 187 -15.90 9.55 -3.48
CA LEU A 187 -16.22 10.95 -3.23
C LEU A 187 -17.71 11.16 -3.22
N SER A 188 -18.18 12.10 -2.41
CA SER A 188 -19.55 12.63 -2.55
C SER A 188 -19.76 13.25 -3.93
N SER A 189 -21.02 13.43 -4.33
CA SER A 189 -21.32 14.13 -5.60
C SER A 189 -20.76 15.56 -5.60
N HIS A 190 -20.79 16.24 -4.44
CA HIS A 190 -20.22 17.57 -4.26
C HIS A 190 -18.70 17.53 -4.41
N GLY A 191 -18.01 16.65 -3.68
CA GLY A 191 -16.55 16.48 -3.76
C GLY A 191 -16.07 16.12 -5.16
N ALA A 192 -16.83 15.28 -5.88
CA ALA A 192 -16.53 14.93 -7.26
C ALA A 192 -16.68 16.13 -8.23
N ALA A 193 -17.67 16.99 -8.00
CA ALA A 193 -17.86 18.21 -8.78
C ALA A 193 -16.74 19.23 -8.51
N ALA A 194 -16.40 19.47 -7.24
CA ALA A 194 -15.32 20.34 -6.83
C ALA A 194 -13.96 19.87 -7.39
N LEU A 195 -13.68 18.56 -7.32
CA LEU A 195 -12.47 17.99 -7.91
C LEU A 195 -12.40 18.22 -9.42
N LYS A 196 -13.49 17.95 -10.16
CA LYS A 196 -13.53 18.17 -11.62
C LYS A 196 -13.37 19.64 -12.02
N ALA A 197 -13.70 20.56 -11.13
CA ALA A 197 -13.56 22.00 -11.36
C ALA A 197 -12.10 22.50 -11.23
N LEU A 198 -11.19 21.71 -10.61
CA LEU A 198 -9.78 22.07 -10.52
C LEU A 198 -9.16 22.14 -11.92
N PRO A 199 -8.68 23.33 -12.36
CA PRO A 199 -8.01 23.47 -13.65
C PRO A 199 -6.63 22.84 -13.62
N GLU A 200 -6.10 22.50 -14.77
CA GLU A 200 -4.68 22.21 -14.91
C GLU A 200 -3.89 23.51 -14.68
N PRO A 201 -2.90 23.52 -13.77
CA PRO A 201 -2.11 24.70 -13.53
C PRO A 201 -1.30 25.07 -14.78
N ALA A 202 -1.20 26.37 -15.04
CA ALA A 202 -0.40 26.93 -16.12
C ALA A 202 0.74 27.77 -15.56
N ASN A 203 1.85 27.86 -16.29
CA ASN A 203 2.91 28.81 -15.98
C ASN A 203 2.36 30.24 -16.07
N GLY A 204 2.32 30.92 -14.96
CA GLY A 204 1.87 32.30 -14.84
C GLY A 204 3.03 33.27 -14.68
N PRO A 205 2.74 34.57 -14.57
CA PRO A 205 3.77 35.60 -14.29
C PRO A 205 4.37 35.43 -12.88
N ASP A 206 3.72 34.67 -11.99
CA ASP A 206 4.23 34.38 -10.65
C ASP A 206 5.40 33.40 -10.71
N ARG A 207 6.61 33.93 -10.45
CA ARG A 207 7.83 33.11 -10.40
C ARG A 207 7.90 32.13 -9.25
N ARG A 208 6.93 32.15 -8.32
CA ARG A 208 6.85 31.23 -7.19
C ARG A 208 6.31 29.85 -7.57
N ILE A 209 5.62 29.75 -8.71
CA ILE A 209 5.15 28.46 -9.24
C ILE A 209 6.01 28.08 -10.43
N ARG A 210 6.63 26.92 -10.35
CA ARG A 210 7.34 26.29 -11.46
C ARG A 210 6.67 24.97 -11.81
N ILE A 211 6.27 24.83 -13.05
CA ILE A 211 5.62 23.63 -13.57
C ILE A 211 6.62 22.89 -14.45
N LEU A 212 6.76 21.59 -14.20
CA LEU A 212 7.52 20.67 -15.03
C LEU A 212 6.58 19.64 -15.65
N SER A 213 6.75 19.40 -16.95
CA SER A 213 6.06 18.33 -17.67
C SER A 213 6.46 16.96 -17.14
N ASP A 214 5.73 15.92 -17.54
CA ASP A 214 6.05 14.53 -17.18
C ASP A 214 7.43 14.11 -17.69
N GLU A 215 7.83 14.56 -18.89
CA GLU A 215 9.15 14.31 -19.45
C GLU A 215 10.26 14.98 -18.63
N GLU A 216 10.09 16.25 -18.24
CA GLU A 216 11.03 16.99 -17.39
C GLU A 216 11.12 16.39 -15.98
N ALA A 217 10.02 15.90 -15.44
CA ALA A 217 9.97 15.16 -14.18
C ALA A 217 10.57 13.74 -14.27
N GLY A 218 10.86 13.26 -15.48
CA GLY A 218 11.47 11.97 -15.75
C GLY A 218 10.49 10.81 -15.86
N ALA A 219 9.27 11.07 -16.34
CA ALA A 219 8.16 10.11 -16.49
C ALA A 219 7.75 9.46 -15.15
N LEU A 220 6.82 10.10 -14.46
CA LEU A 220 6.35 9.64 -13.16
C LEU A 220 5.62 8.28 -13.28
N PRO A 221 5.80 7.36 -12.30
CA PRO A 221 5.20 6.02 -12.36
C PRO A 221 3.70 6.02 -12.00
N ILE A 222 2.89 6.81 -12.70
CA ILE A 222 1.48 7.04 -12.38
C ILE A 222 0.59 5.85 -12.81
N ASN A 223 0.85 5.30 -14.01
CA ASN A 223 0.01 4.28 -14.65
C ASN A 223 0.67 2.89 -14.68
N VAL A 224 1.53 2.60 -13.72
CA VAL A 224 2.25 1.32 -13.64
C VAL A 224 1.75 0.50 -12.45
N HIS A 225 2.03 -0.79 -12.47
CA HIS A 225 1.81 -1.61 -11.29
C HIS A 225 2.72 -1.13 -10.14
N PRO A 226 2.27 -1.03 -8.87
CA PRO A 226 3.09 -0.48 -7.76
C PRO A 226 4.45 -1.15 -7.59
N ARG A 227 4.57 -2.44 -7.89
CA ARG A 227 5.88 -3.14 -7.87
C ARG A 227 6.83 -2.68 -8.96
N ALA A 228 6.30 -2.26 -10.10
CA ALA A 228 7.08 -1.71 -11.20
C ALA A 228 7.30 -0.20 -11.09
N ALA A 229 6.74 0.44 -10.07
CA ALA A 229 6.87 1.88 -9.83
C ALA A 229 8.29 2.22 -9.35
N ALA A 230 9.23 2.33 -10.27
CA ALA A 230 10.60 2.77 -9.99
C ALA A 230 10.66 4.29 -9.77
N VAL A 231 11.62 4.74 -8.99
CA VAL A 231 11.92 6.18 -8.86
C VAL A 231 12.57 6.65 -10.18
N PRO A 232 12.03 7.67 -10.87
CA PRO A 232 12.65 8.18 -12.07
C PRO A 232 14.07 8.68 -11.80
N ALA A 233 15.04 8.26 -12.60
CA ALA A 233 16.47 8.50 -12.34
C ALA A 233 16.85 9.99 -12.19
N ARG A 234 16.13 10.89 -12.89
CA ARG A 234 16.37 12.33 -12.85
C ARG A 234 15.55 13.08 -11.81
N LEU A 235 14.48 12.47 -11.27
CA LEU A 235 13.49 13.13 -10.43
C LEU A 235 14.13 13.90 -9.26
N ILE A 236 14.94 13.21 -8.48
CA ILE A 236 15.54 13.78 -7.26
C ILE A 236 16.47 14.96 -7.61
N ALA A 237 17.29 14.80 -8.65
CA ALA A 237 18.19 15.87 -9.11
C ALA A 237 17.39 17.07 -9.63
N THR A 238 16.32 16.84 -10.37
CA THR A 238 15.43 17.88 -10.91
C THR A 238 14.76 18.67 -9.78
N VAL A 239 14.19 17.98 -8.79
CA VAL A 239 13.56 18.61 -7.62
C VAL A 239 14.57 19.43 -6.83
N ARG A 240 15.75 18.87 -6.55
CA ARG A 240 16.82 19.57 -5.83
C ARG A 240 17.26 20.83 -6.55
N THR A 241 17.56 20.74 -7.86
CA THR A 241 17.97 21.91 -8.67
C THR A 241 16.88 22.98 -8.69
N ALA A 242 15.61 22.59 -8.74
CA ALA A 242 14.50 23.53 -8.73
C ALA A 242 14.39 24.28 -7.39
N LEU A 243 14.58 23.57 -6.26
CA LEU A 243 14.57 24.16 -4.92
C LEU A 243 15.80 25.04 -4.67
N ASP A 244 17.00 24.64 -5.15
CA ASP A 244 18.21 25.43 -5.03
C ASP A 244 18.13 26.75 -5.84
N ALA A 245 17.37 26.77 -6.92
CA ALA A 245 17.13 27.96 -7.75
C ALA A 245 15.92 28.79 -7.27
N ALA A 246 15.16 28.32 -6.28
CA ALA A 246 14.04 29.08 -5.76
C ALA A 246 14.50 30.37 -5.07
N PRO A 247 13.73 31.46 -5.15
CA PRO A 247 14.07 32.67 -4.43
C PRO A 247 14.13 32.35 -2.93
N ALA A 248 15.16 32.90 -2.26
CA ALA A 248 15.23 32.82 -0.81
C ALA A 248 13.95 33.45 -0.26
N GLY A 249 13.12 32.62 0.42
CA GLY A 249 11.87 33.12 1.01
C GLY A 249 12.21 34.19 2.05
N THR A 250 11.37 35.22 2.15
CA THR A 250 11.43 36.11 3.30
C THR A 250 11.11 35.25 4.53
N THR A 251 12.04 35.21 5.48
CA THR A 251 11.77 34.63 6.80
C THR A 251 10.51 35.30 7.33
N PRO A 252 9.49 34.53 7.80
CA PRO A 252 8.32 35.14 8.41
C PRO A 252 8.77 36.10 9.50
N ASP A 253 8.11 37.26 9.57
CA ASP A 253 8.38 38.25 10.61
C ASP A 253 8.28 37.56 11.98
N ASP A 254 9.32 37.68 12.80
CA ASP A 254 9.50 36.96 14.07
C ASP A 254 8.41 37.29 15.11
N THR A 255 7.52 38.24 14.76
CA THR A 255 6.45 38.74 15.65
C THR A 255 5.13 37.99 15.58
N ALA A 256 4.95 37.09 14.59
CA ALA A 256 3.71 36.36 14.41
C ALA A 256 3.95 34.84 14.34
N ARG A 257 4.21 34.21 15.47
CA ARG A 257 4.17 32.75 15.61
C ARG A 257 2.81 32.32 16.17
N PRO A 258 1.79 32.06 15.31
CA PRO A 258 0.47 31.67 15.80
C PRO A 258 0.42 30.22 16.32
N TYR A 259 1.44 29.42 16.05
CA TYR A 259 1.45 27.98 16.37
C TYR A 259 2.72 27.57 17.15
N GLY A 260 2.81 27.84 18.43
CA GLY A 260 3.75 27.31 19.43
C GLY A 260 5.08 26.73 18.93
N ASP A 261 5.38 25.47 19.26
CA ASP A 261 6.64 24.80 18.92
C ASP A 261 6.74 24.33 17.44
N GLY A 262 5.82 24.76 16.57
CA GLY A 262 5.83 24.43 15.15
C GLY A 262 5.22 23.05 14.82
N LEU A 263 5.56 22.51 13.64
CA LEU A 263 5.05 21.23 13.17
C LEU A 263 5.73 20.07 13.91
N VAL A 264 5.14 19.65 15.02
CA VAL A 264 5.52 18.44 15.75
C VAL A 264 4.36 17.46 15.68
N PRO A 265 4.51 16.32 14.97
CA PRO A 265 3.42 15.36 14.86
C PRO A 265 3.15 14.66 16.18
N GLU A 266 1.88 14.54 16.54
CA GLU A 266 1.43 13.77 17.69
C GLU A 266 1.52 12.27 17.39
N GLN A 267 2.07 11.51 18.33
CA GLN A 267 2.25 10.07 18.20
C GLN A 267 0.99 9.29 18.60
N GLU A 268 0.10 9.92 19.35
CA GLU A 268 -1.14 9.37 19.85
C GLU A 268 -2.22 10.44 19.80
N ILE A 269 -3.36 10.08 19.23
CA ILE A 269 -4.54 10.95 19.09
C ILE A 269 -5.80 10.20 19.49
N THR A 270 -6.83 10.93 19.85
CA THR A 270 -8.19 10.38 20.01
C THR A 270 -9.07 10.89 18.89
N VAL A 271 -9.78 9.97 18.23
CA VAL A 271 -10.72 10.26 17.14
C VAL A 271 -12.12 9.79 17.51
N ASP A 272 -13.13 10.53 17.10
CA ASP A 272 -14.52 10.08 17.20
C ASP A 272 -14.86 9.16 16.02
N VAL A 273 -15.32 7.96 16.34
CA VAL A 273 -15.78 6.96 15.36
C VAL A 273 -17.23 6.64 15.62
N ALA A 274 -18.12 7.24 14.88
CA ALA A 274 -19.58 7.08 15.00
C ALA A 274 -20.09 7.33 16.45
N GLY A 275 -19.57 8.37 17.12
CA GLY A 275 -19.92 8.76 18.49
C GLY A 275 -19.14 8.02 19.59
N THR A 276 -18.17 7.18 19.23
CA THR A 276 -17.31 6.46 20.17
C THR A 276 -15.86 6.95 20.05
N PRO A 277 -15.22 7.42 21.15
CA PRO A 277 -13.84 7.85 21.11
C PRO A 277 -12.89 6.64 21.03
N VAL A 278 -11.98 6.66 20.07
CA VAL A 278 -10.97 5.64 19.78
C VAL A 278 -9.59 6.26 19.83
N VAL A 279 -8.66 5.60 20.51
CA VAL A 279 -7.24 5.96 20.51
C VAL A 279 -6.58 5.40 19.27
N LEU A 280 -5.82 6.24 18.59
CA LEU A 280 -5.01 5.91 17.43
C LEU A 280 -3.57 6.30 17.74
N ARG A 281 -2.63 5.34 17.79
CA ARG A 281 -1.25 5.64 18.14
C ARG A 281 -0.23 4.96 17.21
N ARG A 282 0.90 5.64 17.04
CA ARG A 282 2.07 5.10 16.36
C ARG A 282 2.77 4.07 17.21
N SER A 283 3.30 3.05 16.56
CA SER A 283 4.05 1.98 17.20
C SER A 283 5.06 1.39 16.22
N THR A 284 5.81 0.42 16.68
CA THR A 284 6.68 -0.41 15.84
C THR A 284 6.39 -1.87 16.08
N SER A 285 6.49 -2.70 15.04
CA SER A 285 6.22 -4.13 15.13
C SER A 285 7.41 -4.97 14.70
N GLY A 286 7.65 -6.06 15.45
CA GLY A 286 8.69 -7.05 15.18
C GLY A 286 10.10 -6.58 15.49
N ALA A 287 11.05 -7.51 15.34
CA ALA A 287 12.48 -7.26 15.64
C ALA A 287 13.10 -6.17 14.74
N ALA A 288 12.56 -5.98 13.55
CA ALA A 288 12.98 -4.93 12.62
C ALA A 288 12.36 -3.55 12.92
N ARG A 289 11.53 -3.42 13.98
CA ARG A 289 10.84 -2.19 14.38
C ARG A 289 10.10 -1.53 13.22
N ARG A 290 9.34 -2.31 12.47
CA ARG A 290 8.56 -1.83 11.31
C ARG A 290 7.49 -0.84 11.78
N PRO A 291 7.27 0.30 11.07
CA PRO A 291 6.20 1.22 11.38
C PRO A 291 4.85 0.51 11.53
N ALA A 292 4.14 0.83 12.58
CA ALA A 292 2.86 0.22 12.91
C ALA A 292 1.87 1.26 13.46
N ILE A 293 0.60 0.93 13.38
CA ILE A 293 -0.51 1.67 13.99
C ILE A 293 -1.28 0.73 14.90
N ILE A 294 -1.57 1.19 16.09
CA ILE A 294 -2.50 0.54 17.01
C ILE A 294 -3.73 1.42 17.12
N THR A 295 -4.92 0.79 17.03
CA THR A 295 -6.19 1.43 17.40
C THR A 295 -6.81 0.65 18.55
N GLU A 296 -7.36 1.36 19.53
CA GLU A 296 -7.94 0.74 20.72
C GLU A 296 -9.03 1.64 21.33
N PRO A 297 -10.00 1.11 22.07
CA PRO A 297 -10.93 1.93 22.82
C PRO A 297 -10.20 2.74 23.91
N VAL A 298 -10.72 3.92 24.26
CA VAL A 298 -10.14 4.74 25.33
C VAL A 298 -10.07 4.00 26.66
N THR A 299 -11.08 3.18 26.94
CA THR A 299 -11.07 2.25 28.09
C THR A 299 -11.03 0.83 27.56
N ARG A 300 -9.95 0.14 27.82
CA ARG A 300 -9.70 -1.19 27.28
C ARG A 300 -9.81 -2.27 28.34
N ASP A 301 -10.57 -3.31 28.03
CA ASP A 301 -10.55 -4.55 28.79
C ASP A 301 -9.31 -5.38 28.47
N HIS A 302 -8.77 -6.09 29.44
CA HIS A 302 -7.59 -6.94 29.25
C HIS A 302 -7.87 -8.09 28.27
N ASP A 303 -9.09 -8.60 28.25
CA ASP A 303 -9.57 -9.68 27.37
C ASP A 303 -10.25 -9.17 26.09
N ALA A 304 -10.03 -7.89 25.72
CA ALA A 304 -10.55 -7.32 24.49
C ALA A 304 -10.15 -8.16 23.27
N PRO A 305 -11.03 -8.34 22.26
CA PRO A 305 -10.65 -9.00 21.02
C PRO A 305 -9.48 -8.28 20.34
N GLY A 306 -8.51 -9.04 19.82
CA GLY A 306 -7.38 -8.51 19.09
C GLY A 306 -7.48 -8.78 17.60
N LEU A 307 -7.25 -7.77 16.73
CA LEU A 307 -7.28 -7.90 15.28
C LEU A 307 -5.95 -7.42 14.69
N ALA A 308 -5.28 -8.26 13.90
CA ALA A 308 -4.10 -7.89 13.12
C ALA A 308 -4.43 -7.92 11.64
N PHE A 309 -4.01 -6.89 10.90
CA PHE A 309 -4.32 -6.73 9.49
C PHE A 309 -3.05 -6.74 8.63
N ILE A 310 -3.06 -7.52 7.55
CA ILE A 310 -1.94 -7.61 6.61
C ILE A 310 -2.43 -7.29 5.20
N SER A 311 -1.83 -6.27 4.62
CA SER A 311 -2.17 -5.76 3.29
C SER A 311 -1.73 -6.69 2.15
N PRO A 312 -2.34 -6.60 0.97
CA PRO A 312 -1.90 -7.34 -0.21
C PRO A 312 -0.53 -6.86 -0.73
N GLY A 313 0.02 -7.58 -1.65
CA GLY A 313 1.41 -7.58 -2.13
C GLY A 313 2.21 -6.28 -2.13
N SER A 314 1.73 -5.23 -2.77
CA SER A 314 2.45 -3.95 -2.92
C SER A 314 1.70 -2.77 -2.33
N GLU A 315 0.64 -3.03 -1.58
CA GLU A 315 -0.11 -1.99 -0.88
C GLU A 315 0.57 -1.62 0.45
N VAL A 316 0.35 -0.38 0.87
CA VAL A 316 0.72 0.13 2.19
C VAL A 316 -0.11 -0.52 3.30
N MET A 317 0.24 -0.31 4.57
CA MET A 317 -0.40 -1.03 5.68
C MET A 317 -1.91 -0.83 5.79
N GLU A 318 -2.44 0.29 5.35
CA GLU A 318 -3.89 0.58 5.36
C GLU A 318 -4.68 -0.21 4.31
N ALA A 319 -4.00 -0.85 3.35
CA ALA A 319 -4.56 -1.50 2.17
C ALA A 319 -5.31 -0.55 1.22
N SER A 320 -5.96 -1.13 0.21
CA SER A 320 -6.71 -0.38 -0.80
C SER A 320 -7.82 0.45 -0.16
N GLY A 321 -7.90 1.74 -0.50
CA GLY A 321 -8.92 2.65 0.01
C GLY A 321 -8.95 2.80 1.54
N GLY A 322 -7.82 2.57 2.23
CA GLY A 322 -7.77 2.66 3.68
C GLY A 322 -8.56 1.56 4.41
N LEU A 323 -8.88 0.45 3.72
CA LEU A 323 -9.74 -0.64 4.22
C LEU A 323 -9.37 -1.07 5.65
N TRP A 324 -8.09 -1.35 5.89
CA TRP A 324 -7.67 -1.89 7.18
C TRP A 324 -7.71 -0.86 8.29
N LEU A 325 -7.32 0.39 8.03
CA LEU A 325 -7.42 1.43 9.05
C LEU A 325 -8.88 1.73 9.40
N ARG A 326 -9.76 1.84 8.39
CA ARG A 326 -11.20 2.00 8.61
C ARG A 326 -11.80 0.84 9.40
N THR A 327 -11.46 -0.40 9.04
CA THR A 327 -11.92 -1.58 9.77
C THR A 327 -11.42 -1.58 11.21
N ALA A 328 -10.16 -1.23 11.43
CA ALA A 328 -9.56 -1.14 12.75
C ALA A 328 -10.26 -0.10 13.64
N LEU A 329 -10.51 1.09 13.11
CA LEU A 329 -11.21 2.15 13.84
C LEU A 329 -12.63 1.70 14.25
N LEU A 330 -13.39 1.12 13.32
CA LEU A 330 -14.74 0.61 13.60
C LEU A 330 -14.73 -0.57 14.59
N ALA A 331 -13.76 -1.47 14.49
CA ALA A 331 -13.59 -2.57 15.44
C ALA A 331 -13.21 -2.05 16.84
N SER A 332 -12.36 -1.02 16.90
CA SER A 332 -11.97 -0.41 18.18
C SER A 332 -13.12 0.36 18.83
N ALA A 333 -14.00 0.96 18.03
CA ALA A 333 -15.24 1.54 18.55
C ALA A 333 -16.19 0.49 19.15
N ARG A 334 -16.02 -0.80 18.79
CA ARG A 334 -16.70 -1.96 19.39
C ARG A 334 -15.89 -2.66 20.48
N GLY A 335 -14.83 -2.05 20.99
CA GLY A 335 -14.03 -2.57 22.10
C GLY A 335 -12.82 -3.42 21.71
N ALA A 336 -12.48 -3.58 20.43
CA ALA A 336 -11.34 -4.37 19.99
C ALA A 336 -10.01 -3.58 20.03
N VAL A 337 -8.89 -4.30 20.17
CA VAL A 337 -7.53 -3.77 19.94
C VAL A 337 -7.07 -4.20 18.56
N CYS A 338 -6.66 -3.26 17.71
CA CYS A 338 -6.25 -3.56 16.36
C CYS A 338 -4.81 -3.14 16.09
N LEU A 339 -4.12 -3.90 15.22
CA LEU A 339 -2.73 -3.70 14.86
C LEU A 339 -2.54 -3.78 13.35
N LEU A 340 -1.98 -2.74 12.76
CA LEU A 340 -1.52 -2.67 11.39
C LEU A 340 -0.02 -2.45 11.39
N ALA A 341 0.72 -3.08 10.47
CA ALA A 341 2.15 -2.81 10.34
C ALA A 341 2.59 -2.84 8.87
N GLU A 342 3.57 -1.98 8.55
CA GLU A 342 4.22 -2.00 7.26
C GLU A 342 4.97 -3.32 7.06
N ARG A 343 5.01 -3.77 5.81
CA ARG A 343 5.85 -4.89 5.39
C ARG A 343 7.09 -4.38 4.69
N SER A 344 8.15 -5.15 4.70
CA SER A 344 9.34 -4.85 3.91
C SER A 344 8.99 -4.58 2.46
N ASP A 345 9.63 -3.59 1.88
CA ASP A 345 9.46 -3.10 0.51
C ASP A 345 8.10 -2.44 0.22
N THR A 346 7.33 -2.09 1.25
CA THR A 346 6.10 -1.28 1.12
C THR A 346 6.19 -0.01 1.97
N GLY A 347 5.34 0.97 1.71
CA GLY A 347 5.23 2.20 2.49
C GLY A 347 6.60 2.81 2.84
N GLU A 348 6.82 3.08 4.11
CA GLU A 348 8.07 3.67 4.61
C GLU A 348 9.30 2.76 4.47
N LEU A 349 9.09 1.47 4.26
CA LEU A 349 10.18 0.50 4.13
C LEU A 349 10.61 0.23 2.68
N VAL A 350 10.17 1.06 1.73
CA VAL A 350 10.59 0.93 0.33
C VAL A 350 12.09 1.15 0.17
N ARG A 351 12.73 0.29 -0.64
CA ARG A 351 14.15 0.38 -0.94
C ARG A 351 14.42 1.28 -2.14
N SER A 352 15.58 1.93 -2.16
CA SER A 352 16.03 2.81 -3.25
C SER A 352 16.49 2.05 -4.50
N ASP A 353 17.03 0.86 -4.30
CA ASP A 353 17.70 0.04 -5.33
C ASP A 353 16.74 -0.83 -6.16
N ILE A 354 15.44 -0.52 -6.14
CA ILE A 354 14.47 -1.31 -6.86
C ILE A 354 14.53 -1.00 -8.36
N THR A 355 15.39 -1.69 -9.02
CA THR A 355 15.28 -2.03 -10.43
C THR A 355 14.68 -3.43 -10.62
N GLN A 356 14.43 -4.15 -9.53
CA GLN A 356 13.94 -5.52 -9.52
C GLN A 356 12.75 -5.67 -8.59
N ASP A 357 11.75 -6.40 -9.03
CA ASP A 357 10.64 -6.83 -8.20
C ASP A 357 11.17 -7.58 -6.98
N SER A 358 10.88 -7.07 -5.79
CA SER A 358 11.09 -7.83 -4.59
C SER A 358 10.22 -9.09 -4.63
N ASN A 359 10.76 -10.25 -4.27
CA ASN A 359 9.97 -11.46 -4.20
C ASN A 359 8.98 -11.36 -3.01
N PRO A 360 7.68 -11.16 -3.25
CA PRO A 360 6.72 -10.99 -2.16
C PRO A 360 6.51 -12.28 -1.35
N TYR A 361 6.89 -13.43 -1.91
CA TYR A 361 6.86 -14.74 -1.26
C TYR A 361 8.20 -15.09 -0.61
N ALA A 362 8.96 -14.08 -0.22
CA ALA A 362 10.24 -14.25 0.46
C ALA A 362 10.04 -14.67 1.93
N HIS A 363 11.08 -15.21 2.51
CA HIS A 363 11.06 -15.69 3.91
C HIS A 363 10.73 -14.58 4.91
N HIS A 364 11.14 -13.34 4.66
CA HIS A 364 10.82 -12.21 5.54
C HIS A 364 9.31 -12.00 5.70
N THR A 365 8.50 -12.21 4.65
CA THR A 365 7.03 -12.08 4.74
C THR A 365 6.43 -13.05 5.76
N LEU A 366 7.00 -14.26 5.90
CA LEU A 366 6.55 -15.23 6.91
C LEU A 366 6.91 -14.74 8.32
N THR A 367 8.15 -14.29 8.50
CA THR A 367 8.63 -13.74 9.78
C THR A 367 7.79 -12.55 10.21
N GLU A 368 7.54 -11.62 9.29
CA GLU A 368 6.74 -10.42 9.53
C GLU A 368 5.30 -10.73 9.92
N SER A 369 4.67 -11.68 9.22
CA SER A 369 3.30 -12.12 9.54
C SER A 369 3.22 -12.77 10.92
N ARG A 370 4.21 -13.59 11.27
CA ARG A 370 4.30 -14.19 12.60
C ARG A 370 4.52 -13.14 13.69
N GLU A 371 5.47 -12.22 13.49
CA GLU A 371 5.78 -11.17 14.45
C GLU A 371 4.59 -10.25 14.69
N LEU A 372 3.78 -9.97 13.65
CA LEU A 372 2.58 -9.16 13.80
C LEU A 372 1.55 -9.85 14.72
N VAL A 373 1.29 -11.14 14.51
CA VAL A 373 0.37 -11.91 15.35
C VAL A 373 0.90 -12.04 16.78
N MET A 374 2.21 -12.22 16.95
CA MET A 374 2.84 -12.26 18.28
C MET A 374 2.72 -10.93 19.01
N HIS A 375 2.98 -9.82 18.33
CA HIS A 375 2.81 -8.47 18.90
C HIS A 375 1.35 -8.20 19.29
N LEU A 376 0.38 -8.63 18.45
CA LEU A 376 -1.03 -8.52 18.83
C LEU A 376 -1.32 -9.28 20.13
N ARG A 377 -0.74 -10.47 20.33
CA ARG A 377 -0.89 -11.25 21.56
C ARG A 377 -0.32 -10.54 22.79
N GLU A 378 0.73 -9.72 22.61
CA GLU A 378 1.29 -8.90 23.69
C GLU A 378 0.35 -7.75 24.07
N LEU A 379 -0.51 -7.32 23.14
CA LEU A 379 -1.46 -6.23 23.37
C LEU A 379 -2.73 -6.68 24.08
N THR A 380 -3.18 -7.92 23.97
CA THR A 380 -4.43 -8.42 24.56
C THR A 380 -4.38 -9.91 24.88
N ASP A 381 -5.10 -10.32 25.93
CA ASP A 381 -5.31 -11.73 26.27
C ASP A 381 -6.60 -12.32 25.66
N GLY A 382 -7.38 -11.52 24.98
CA GLY A 382 -8.62 -11.94 24.33
C GLY A 382 -8.44 -12.87 23.12
N PRO A 383 -9.54 -13.20 22.44
CA PRO A 383 -9.49 -13.93 21.17
C PRO A 383 -8.81 -13.10 20.09
N LEU A 384 -8.06 -13.76 19.19
CA LEU A 384 -7.26 -13.10 18.16
C LEU A 384 -7.83 -13.39 16.76
N LEU A 385 -7.84 -12.37 15.89
CA LEU A 385 -8.11 -12.47 14.48
C LEU A 385 -6.91 -11.95 13.68
N GLY A 386 -6.30 -12.81 12.87
CA GLY A 386 -5.33 -12.38 11.86
C GLY A 386 -6.00 -12.33 10.50
N ALA A 387 -6.23 -11.15 9.94
CA ALA A 387 -6.85 -10.97 8.63
C ALA A 387 -5.83 -10.52 7.58
N GLY A 388 -5.78 -11.21 6.45
CA GLY A 388 -4.86 -10.89 5.37
C GLY A 388 -5.49 -11.08 4.00
N ILE A 389 -5.08 -10.21 3.05
CA ILE A 389 -5.54 -10.25 1.66
C ILE A 389 -4.40 -10.74 0.76
N CYS A 390 -4.71 -11.66 -0.16
CA CYS A 390 -3.76 -12.13 -1.19
C CYS A 390 -2.41 -12.57 -0.58
N LEU A 391 -1.34 -11.80 -0.75
CA LEU A 391 -0.03 -12.09 -0.18
C LEU A 391 -0.02 -12.04 1.36
N GLY A 392 -0.75 -11.10 1.96
CA GLY A 392 -0.90 -11.03 3.41
C GLY A 392 -1.57 -12.29 3.97
N ALA A 393 -2.57 -12.79 3.27
CA ALA A 393 -3.22 -14.06 3.57
C ALA A 393 -2.25 -15.25 3.46
N TRP A 394 -1.41 -15.28 2.41
CA TRP A 394 -0.37 -16.29 2.26
C TRP A 394 0.63 -16.27 3.42
N GLY A 395 1.08 -15.08 3.82
CA GLY A 395 2.01 -14.91 4.95
C GLY A 395 1.46 -15.51 6.24
N LEU A 396 0.21 -15.24 6.57
CA LEU A 396 -0.48 -15.81 7.74
C LEU A 396 -0.57 -17.33 7.67
N VAL A 397 -1.04 -17.88 6.55
CA VAL A 397 -1.18 -19.32 6.35
C VAL A 397 0.16 -20.04 6.45
N ALA A 398 1.20 -19.50 5.81
CA ALA A 398 2.49 -20.14 5.72
C ALA A 398 3.28 -20.07 7.03
N SER A 399 3.07 -19.02 7.85
CA SER A 399 3.70 -18.85 9.16
C SER A 399 2.95 -19.53 10.32
N ALA A 400 1.71 -19.94 10.13
CA ALA A 400 0.84 -20.47 11.19
C ALA A 400 1.44 -21.65 11.98
N HIS A 401 2.24 -22.51 11.31
CA HIS A 401 2.91 -23.64 11.96
C HIS A 401 4.07 -23.23 12.90
N GLU A 402 4.49 -21.98 12.84
CA GLU A 402 5.58 -21.44 13.66
C GLU A 402 5.06 -20.66 14.88
N LEU A 403 3.74 -20.53 15.01
CA LEU A 403 3.10 -19.87 16.15
C LEU A 403 3.11 -20.80 17.39
N PRO A 404 3.37 -20.26 18.58
CA PRO A 404 3.21 -20.99 19.83
C PRO A 404 1.76 -21.45 20.05
N ALA A 405 1.57 -22.55 20.76
CA ALA A 405 0.24 -23.06 21.10
C ALA A 405 -0.61 -22.02 21.85
N THR A 406 -0.01 -21.27 22.76
CA THR A 406 -0.67 -20.18 23.51
C THR A 406 -1.27 -19.08 22.65
N VAL A 407 -0.77 -18.92 21.42
CA VAL A 407 -1.30 -17.98 20.43
C VAL A 407 -2.30 -18.69 19.52
N SER A 408 -1.93 -19.85 18.95
CA SER A 408 -2.77 -20.55 17.98
C SER A 408 -4.09 -21.03 18.56
N GLU A 409 -4.16 -21.34 19.85
CA GLU A 409 -5.37 -21.79 20.54
C GLU A 409 -6.49 -20.75 20.60
N ARG A 410 -6.16 -19.47 20.45
CA ARG A 410 -7.10 -18.35 20.47
C ARG A 410 -7.18 -17.61 19.13
N LEU A 411 -6.51 -18.12 18.08
CA LEU A 411 -6.36 -17.43 16.81
C LEU A 411 -7.34 -17.94 15.75
N THR A 412 -8.03 -17.01 15.15
CA THR A 412 -8.71 -17.21 13.87
C THR A 412 -7.90 -16.55 12.76
N LEU A 413 -7.60 -17.27 11.70
CA LEU A 413 -7.02 -16.73 10.47
C LEU A 413 -8.13 -16.46 9.46
N MET A 414 -8.33 -15.21 9.09
CA MET A 414 -9.18 -14.81 7.98
C MET A 414 -8.32 -14.63 6.73
N VAL A 415 -8.45 -15.57 5.82
CA VAL A 415 -7.58 -15.72 4.63
C VAL A 415 -8.36 -15.26 3.40
N ILE A 416 -8.16 -14.00 2.96
CA ILE A 416 -8.99 -13.36 1.95
C ILE A 416 -8.30 -13.42 0.59
N ASN A 417 -9.02 -13.92 -0.43
CA ASN A 417 -8.57 -13.99 -1.82
C ASN A 417 -7.15 -14.55 -2.00
N ASN A 418 -6.77 -15.53 -1.18
CA ASN A 418 -5.46 -16.15 -1.28
C ASN A 418 -5.41 -17.11 -2.47
N VAL A 419 -4.54 -16.84 -3.42
CA VAL A 419 -4.32 -17.67 -4.63
C VAL A 419 -3.06 -18.53 -4.55
N ALA A 420 -2.25 -18.35 -3.50
CA ALA A 420 -1.02 -19.10 -3.26
C ALA A 420 -1.12 -19.87 -1.92
N TRP A 421 -1.27 -21.20 -2.00
CA TRP A 421 -1.52 -22.06 -0.82
C TRP A 421 -0.32 -22.88 -0.40
N GLN A 422 0.74 -22.88 -1.21
CA GLN A 422 2.00 -23.56 -0.88
C GLN A 422 2.90 -22.63 -0.06
N ARG A 423 3.59 -23.19 0.95
CA ARG A 423 4.54 -22.43 1.77
C ARG A 423 5.70 -21.82 0.97
N ALA A 424 6.13 -22.50 -0.08
CA ALA A 424 7.16 -22.02 -1.00
C ALA A 424 6.67 -22.23 -2.44
N PRO A 425 5.93 -21.27 -3.02
CA PRO A 425 5.39 -21.40 -4.35
C PRO A 425 6.53 -21.45 -5.38
N TRP A 426 6.95 -22.66 -5.78
CA TRP A 426 8.09 -22.89 -6.67
C TRP A 426 8.02 -22.14 -8.00
N ARG A 427 6.81 -21.84 -8.49
CA ARG A 427 6.58 -21.03 -9.70
C ARG A 427 7.18 -19.62 -9.56
N TYR A 428 7.14 -19.03 -8.37
CA TYR A 428 7.71 -17.71 -8.10
C TYR A 428 9.23 -17.77 -7.91
N TRP A 429 9.72 -18.85 -7.29
CA TRP A 429 11.13 -19.12 -7.17
C TRP A 429 11.81 -19.28 -8.55
N ARG A 430 11.17 -19.99 -9.50
CA ARG A 430 11.67 -20.11 -10.88
C ARG A 430 11.67 -18.79 -11.65
N GLN A 431 10.71 -17.91 -11.42
CA GLN A 431 10.67 -16.59 -12.05
C GLN A 431 11.80 -15.71 -11.51
N GLY A 432 12.05 -15.69 -10.21
CA GLY A 432 13.18 -14.98 -9.59
C GLY A 432 14.55 -15.44 -10.12
N LEU A 433 14.73 -16.76 -10.33
CA LEU A 433 15.95 -17.31 -10.91
C LEU A 433 16.17 -16.95 -12.40
N ARG A 434 15.11 -16.59 -13.12
CA ARG A 434 15.18 -16.23 -14.55
C ARG A 434 15.26 -14.74 -14.81
N GLY A 435 15.31 -13.91 -13.76
CA GLY A 435 15.35 -12.45 -13.90
C GLY A 435 14.09 -11.84 -14.56
N GLY A 436 12.99 -12.59 -14.64
CA GLY A 436 11.74 -12.09 -15.20
C GLY A 436 10.87 -11.39 -14.15
N PRO A 437 9.98 -10.46 -14.58
CA PRO A 437 9.07 -9.79 -13.66
C PRO A 437 8.20 -10.82 -12.92
N LEU A 438 8.22 -10.72 -11.59
CA LEU A 438 7.50 -11.62 -10.68
C LEU A 438 6.03 -11.25 -10.48
N ALA A 439 5.46 -10.41 -11.36
CA ALA A 439 4.06 -10.04 -11.25
C ALA A 439 3.18 -11.30 -11.34
N PRO A 440 2.37 -11.63 -10.32
CA PRO A 440 1.25 -12.49 -10.54
C PRO A 440 0.34 -11.75 -11.51
N THR A 441 0.25 -12.20 -12.75
CA THR A 441 -0.80 -11.75 -13.66
C THR A 441 -2.13 -12.05 -12.99
N LEU A 442 -2.89 -11.01 -12.68
CA LEU A 442 -4.26 -11.15 -12.23
C LEU A 442 -5.04 -11.92 -13.29
N PRO A 443 -5.98 -12.79 -12.92
CA PRO A 443 -6.86 -13.45 -13.89
C PRO A 443 -7.50 -12.37 -14.77
N GLY A 444 -7.27 -12.41 -16.09
CA GLY A 444 -7.74 -11.42 -17.06
C GLY A 444 -6.72 -10.36 -17.50
N GLN A 445 -5.53 -10.27 -16.89
CA GLN A 445 -4.48 -9.35 -17.35
C GLN A 445 -3.51 -9.96 -18.39
N ASP A 446 -3.61 -11.26 -18.66
CA ASP A 446 -2.75 -11.95 -19.62
C ASP A 446 -2.91 -11.47 -21.08
N GLU A 447 -3.99 -10.76 -21.40
CA GLU A 447 -4.26 -10.27 -22.76
C GLU A 447 -3.95 -8.78 -22.99
N ALA A 448 -3.79 -7.98 -21.90
CA ALA A 448 -3.59 -6.54 -22.03
C ALA A 448 -2.12 -6.08 -21.89
N ALA A 449 -1.23 -6.94 -21.46
CA ALA A 449 0.20 -6.63 -21.30
C ALA A 449 1.04 -7.25 -22.41
N ALA A 450 0.73 -6.95 -23.66
CA ALA A 450 1.77 -6.95 -24.69
C ALA A 450 2.65 -5.72 -24.41
N PRO A 451 3.98 -5.85 -24.20
CA PRO A 451 4.84 -4.69 -24.07
C PRO A 451 4.82 -3.91 -25.39
N SER A 452 4.13 -2.79 -25.41
CA SER A 452 4.26 -1.80 -26.48
C SER A 452 5.49 -0.92 -26.21
N SER A 453 6.65 -1.50 -26.21
CA SER A 453 7.92 -0.82 -26.41
C SER A 453 8.95 -1.88 -26.80
N ALA A 454 8.88 -2.32 -28.06
CA ALA A 454 10.10 -2.73 -28.72
C ALA A 454 11.01 -1.49 -28.73
N PRO A 455 12.29 -1.58 -28.26
CA PRO A 455 13.24 -0.50 -28.52
C PRO A 455 13.29 -0.29 -30.03
N ALA A 456 13.32 0.99 -30.43
CA ALA A 456 13.48 1.38 -31.82
C ALA A 456 14.64 0.57 -32.43
N ALA A 457 14.34 -0.14 -33.51
CA ALA A 457 15.25 -1.07 -34.16
C ALA A 457 16.21 -0.27 -35.06
N ASP A 458 17.16 0.46 -34.46
CA ASP A 458 18.17 1.16 -35.26
C ASP A 458 19.64 0.92 -34.87
N ASP A 459 19.95 0.04 -33.88
CA ASP A 459 21.35 -0.27 -33.56
C ASP A 459 21.57 -1.73 -33.09
N ALA A 460 20.84 -2.71 -33.60
CA ALA A 460 21.17 -4.11 -33.36
C ALA A 460 22.02 -4.65 -34.53
N PRO A 461 23.19 -5.24 -34.27
CA PRO A 461 23.94 -5.95 -35.31
C PRO A 461 23.04 -7.07 -35.87
N ALA A 462 23.01 -7.18 -37.18
CA ALA A 462 22.21 -8.13 -37.92
C ALA A 462 22.35 -9.55 -37.36
N GLY A 463 21.44 -9.95 -36.49
CA GLY A 463 21.29 -11.30 -35.99
C GLY A 463 21.00 -12.25 -37.15
N SER A 464 21.60 -13.44 -37.11
CA SER A 464 21.46 -14.41 -38.17
C SER A 464 19.98 -14.82 -38.31
N ARG A 465 19.59 -15.18 -39.55
CA ARG A 465 18.26 -15.75 -39.83
C ARG A 465 17.87 -16.89 -38.89
N TRP A 466 18.86 -17.56 -38.31
CA TRP A 466 18.71 -18.66 -37.34
C TRP A 466 18.27 -18.18 -35.97
N ASP A 467 18.68 -16.99 -35.54
CA ASP A 467 18.26 -16.44 -34.24
C ASP A 467 16.77 -16.10 -34.23
N ALA A 468 16.24 -15.60 -35.36
CA ALA A 468 14.81 -15.35 -35.50
C ALA A 468 14.00 -16.66 -35.55
N VAL A 469 14.53 -17.70 -36.18
CA VAL A 469 13.90 -19.04 -36.21
C VAL A 469 13.92 -19.69 -34.83
N LEU A 470 15.04 -19.60 -34.10
CA LEU A 470 15.15 -20.11 -32.73
C LEU A 470 14.25 -19.36 -31.75
N ALA A 471 14.14 -18.04 -31.89
CA ALA A 471 13.21 -17.23 -31.09
C ALA A 471 11.74 -17.60 -31.38
N GLY A 472 11.39 -17.81 -32.66
CA GLY A 472 10.06 -18.28 -33.08
C GLY A 472 9.75 -19.70 -32.56
N LEU A 473 10.71 -20.61 -32.61
CA LEU A 473 10.56 -21.98 -32.10
C LEU A 473 10.41 -21.96 -30.55
N ASN A 474 11.22 -21.17 -29.84
CA ASN A 474 11.10 -21.02 -28.39
C ASN A 474 9.76 -20.41 -28.00
N ALA A 475 9.25 -19.43 -28.74
CA ALA A 475 7.93 -18.85 -28.52
C ALA A 475 6.82 -19.88 -28.76
N TYR A 476 6.89 -20.65 -29.86
CA TYR A 476 5.91 -21.69 -30.21
C TYR A 476 5.91 -22.84 -29.21
N VAL A 477 7.07 -23.37 -28.84
CA VAL A 477 7.21 -24.42 -27.81
C VAL A 477 6.71 -23.91 -26.44
N GLY A 478 7.04 -22.65 -26.09
CA GLY A 478 6.56 -22.02 -24.88
C GLY A 478 5.03 -21.88 -24.85
N THR A 479 4.40 -21.53 -25.98
CA THR A 479 2.93 -21.38 -26.07
C THR A 479 2.23 -22.74 -26.01
N THR A 480 2.72 -23.73 -26.75
CA THR A 480 2.16 -25.08 -26.70
C THR A 480 2.32 -25.73 -25.33
N ALA A 481 3.49 -25.62 -24.72
CA ALA A 481 3.71 -26.09 -23.36
C ALA A 481 2.80 -25.41 -22.33
N ARG A 482 2.59 -24.10 -22.46
CA ARG A 482 1.65 -23.35 -21.60
C ARG A 482 0.21 -23.85 -21.78
N THR A 483 -0.23 -24.09 -23.02
CA THR A 483 -1.59 -24.59 -23.30
C THR A 483 -1.80 -25.99 -22.73
N VAL A 484 -0.83 -26.88 -22.89
CA VAL A 484 -0.87 -28.24 -22.32
C VAL A 484 -0.88 -28.18 -20.79
N VAL A 485 -0.01 -27.37 -20.19
CA VAL A 485 0.03 -27.18 -18.74
C VAL A 485 -1.26 -26.56 -18.20
N ARG A 486 -1.84 -25.59 -18.93
CA ARG A 486 -3.14 -24.98 -18.58
C ARG A 486 -4.27 -26.01 -18.64
N GLY A 487 -4.34 -26.81 -19.71
CA GLY A 487 -5.31 -27.89 -19.86
C GLY A 487 -5.17 -28.98 -18.79
N THR A 488 -3.95 -29.39 -18.47
CA THR A 488 -3.66 -30.38 -17.42
C THR A 488 -4.05 -29.85 -16.03
N ARG A 489 -3.73 -28.59 -15.74
CA ARG A 489 -4.13 -27.91 -14.48
C ARG A 489 -5.64 -27.83 -14.36
N HIS A 490 -6.35 -27.44 -15.42
CA HIS A 490 -7.81 -27.38 -15.42
C HIS A 490 -8.43 -28.75 -15.15
N ARG A 491 -7.96 -29.81 -15.86
CA ARG A 491 -8.41 -31.18 -15.63
C ARG A 491 -8.10 -31.68 -14.22
N ALA A 492 -6.91 -31.38 -13.69
CA ALA A 492 -6.53 -31.76 -12.33
C ALA A 492 -7.37 -31.03 -11.25
N ARG A 493 -7.74 -29.75 -11.48
CA ARG A 493 -8.63 -29.02 -10.57
C ARG A 493 -10.03 -29.59 -10.52
N ASN A 494 -10.55 -30.08 -11.66
CA ASN A 494 -11.88 -30.67 -11.76
C ASN A 494 -11.92 -32.18 -11.50
N ALA A 495 -10.79 -32.77 -11.11
CA ALA A 495 -10.68 -34.19 -10.78
C ALA A 495 -11.16 -34.49 -9.34
N SER A 496 -11.14 -35.75 -8.99
CA SER A 496 -11.54 -36.18 -7.64
C SER A 496 -10.66 -35.53 -6.54
N PRO A 497 -11.15 -35.39 -5.31
CA PRO A 497 -10.39 -34.81 -4.17
C PRO A 497 -9.02 -35.48 -3.93
N ARG A 498 -8.88 -36.77 -4.26
CA ARG A 498 -7.60 -37.51 -4.14
C ARG A 498 -6.60 -37.07 -5.20
N VAL A 499 -7.06 -36.92 -6.45
CA VAL A 499 -6.21 -36.43 -7.56
C VAL A 499 -5.81 -34.98 -7.32
N ASN A 500 -6.71 -34.15 -6.81
CA ASN A 500 -6.40 -32.77 -6.42
C ASN A 500 -5.34 -32.71 -5.32
N ALA A 501 -5.46 -33.53 -4.29
CA ALA A 501 -4.48 -33.60 -3.20
C ALA A 501 -3.10 -34.04 -3.70
N LEU A 502 -3.04 -35.02 -4.60
CA LEU A 502 -1.80 -35.47 -5.22
C LEU A 502 -1.19 -34.39 -6.12
N ALA A 503 -1.98 -33.79 -7.00
CA ALA A 503 -1.55 -32.72 -7.91
C ALA A 503 -1.09 -31.47 -7.16
N ALA A 504 -1.72 -31.14 -6.03
CA ALA A 504 -1.27 -30.08 -5.14
C ALA A 504 0.01 -30.46 -4.41
N GLY A 505 0.14 -31.71 -3.96
CA GLY A 505 1.34 -32.24 -3.30
C GLY A 505 2.60 -32.16 -4.16
N VAL A 506 2.47 -32.38 -5.46
CA VAL A 506 3.56 -32.27 -6.45
C VAL A 506 3.65 -30.88 -7.10
N GLY A 507 2.85 -29.90 -6.65
CA GLY A 507 2.94 -28.49 -7.10
C GLY A 507 2.35 -28.23 -8.49
N VAL A 508 1.58 -29.15 -9.07
CA VAL A 508 0.90 -28.96 -10.37
C VAL A 508 -0.27 -27.98 -10.27
N ILE A 509 -1.01 -28.05 -9.15
CA ILE A 509 -2.10 -27.11 -8.82
C ILE A 509 -1.88 -26.53 -7.43
N ASP A 510 -2.43 -25.34 -7.21
CA ASP A 510 -2.40 -24.65 -5.93
C ASP A 510 -3.85 -24.40 -5.47
N VAL A 511 -4.31 -25.19 -4.53
CA VAL A 511 -5.70 -25.18 -4.02
C VAL A 511 -5.72 -25.17 -2.50
N PRO A 512 -6.76 -24.60 -1.86
CA PRO A 512 -6.79 -24.38 -0.41
C PRO A 512 -6.91 -25.66 0.41
N GLN A 513 -7.65 -26.66 -0.06
CA GLN A 513 -8.09 -27.79 0.76
C GLN A 513 -6.96 -28.58 1.44
N PRO A 514 -5.83 -28.94 0.78
CA PRO A 514 -4.75 -29.66 1.45
C PRO A 514 -4.08 -28.81 2.54
N THR A 515 -3.93 -27.52 2.33
CA THR A 515 -3.32 -26.61 3.30
C THR A 515 -4.26 -26.38 4.47
N LEU A 516 -5.54 -26.13 4.24
CA LEU A 516 -6.53 -25.98 5.31
C LEU A 516 -6.66 -27.23 6.18
N ARG A 517 -6.59 -28.43 5.58
CA ARG A 517 -6.57 -29.70 6.34
C ARG A 517 -5.31 -29.84 7.20
N ARG A 518 -4.18 -29.31 6.79
CA ARG A 518 -2.95 -29.27 7.61
C ARG A 518 -3.09 -28.28 8.76
N LEU A 519 -3.59 -27.08 8.48
CA LEU A 519 -3.81 -26.05 9.49
C LEU A 519 -4.83 -26.50 10.55
N ALA A 520 -5.87 -27.24 10.16
CA ALA A 520 -6.85 -27.82 11.09
C ALA A 520 -6.25 -28.79 12.13
N LYS A 521 -5.02 -29.26 11.92
CA LYS A 521 -4.28 -30.09 12.90
C LYS A 521 -3.58 -29.26 13.98
N ILE A 522 -3.43 -27.96 13.79
CA ILE A 522 -2.86 -27.05 14.79
C ILE A 522 -3.90 -26.90 15.91
N PRO A 523 -3.56 -27.18 17.18
CA PRO A 523 -4.49 -27.06 18.28
C PRO A 523 -5.11 -25.68 18.38
N GLY A 524 -6.43 -25.61 18.55
CA GLY A 524 -7.18 -24.36 18.74
C GLY A 524 -7.32 -23.47 17.50
N LEU A 525 -6.41 -23.54 16.52
CA LEU A 525 -6.43 -22.67 15.35
C LEU A 525 -7.72 -22.83 14.54
N THR A 526 -8.38 -21.71 14.27
CA THR A 526 -9.52 -21.62 13.36
C THR A 526 -9.10 -20.93 12.06
N VAL A 527 -9.63 -21.37 10.93
CA VAL A 527 -9.35 -20.74 9.63
C VAL A 527 -10.64 -20.48 8.88
N ASP A 528 -10.84 -19.23 8.49
CA ASP A 528 -11.90 -18.81 7.60
C ASP A 528 -11.29 -18.30 6.29
N ALA A 529 -11.41 -19.11 5.24
CA ALA A 529 -10.90 -18.77 3.92
C ALA A 529 -12.02 -18.14 3.09
N VAL A 530 -11.91 -16.84 2.85
CA VAL A 530 -12.92 -16.00 2.20
C VAL A 530 -12.47 -15.70 0.78
N PHE A 531 -13.36 -15.91 -0.19
CA PHE A 531 -13.08 -15.67 -1.61
C PHE A 531 -14.16 -14.81 -2.23
N GLY A 532 -13.75 -13.90 -3.11
CA GLY A 532 -14.66 -13.36 -4.10
C GLY A 532 -15.06 -14.41 -5.14
N PRO A 533 -16.17 -14.20 -5.89
CA PRO A 533 -16.64 -15.18 -6.87
C PRO A 533 -15.60 -15.56 -7.92
N ALA A 534 -14.83 -14.59 -8.42
CA ALA A 534 -13.78 -14.82 -9.41
C ALA A 534 -12.62 -15.67 -8.86
N ASP A 535 -12.13 -15.34 -7.66
CA ASP A 535 -11.06 -16.07 -7.00
C ASP A 535 -11.50 -17.48 -6.56
N ALA A 536 -12.74 -17.63 -6.09
CA ALA A 536 -13.33 -18.92 -5.80
C ALA A 536 -13.33 -19.82 -7.05
N LYS A 537 -13.77 -19.29 -8.19
CA LYS A 537 -13.73 -20.00 -9.48
C LYS A 537 -12.30 -20.32 -9.90
N HIS A 538 -11.37 -19.37 -9.74
CA HIS A 538 -9.96 -19.59 -10.07
C HIS A 538 -9.34 -20.70 -9.22
N CYS A 539 -9.61 -20.75 -7.94
CA CYS A 539 -9.10 -21.76 -7.00
C CYS A 539 -9.92 -23.07 -7.00
N GLY A 540 -11.04 -23.14 -7.75
CA GLY A 540 -11.94 -24.30 -7.71
C GLY A 540 -12.58 -24.50 -6.35
N VAL A 541 -12.99 -23.40 -5.70
CA VAL A 541 -13.57 -23.38 -4.34
C VAL A 541 -15.08 -23.29 -4.44
N THR A 542 -15.76 -24.07 -3.59
CA THR A 542 -17.18 -23.92 -3.29
C THR A 542 -17.36 -23.74 -1.80
N PRO A 543 -18.40 -23.02 -1.35
CA PRO A 543 -18.66 -22.87 0.08
C PRO A 543 -18.81 -24.22 0.76
N GLN A 544 -18.01 -24.47 1.78
CA GLN A 544 -18.06 -25.74 2.55
C GLN A 544 -17.32 -25.63 3.89
N ARG A 545 -17.72 -26.46 4.83
CA ARG A 545 -16.91 -26.73 6.02
C ARG A 545 -15.94 -27.88 5.74
N LEU A 546 -14.66 -27.64 6.00
CA LEU A 546 -13.59 -28.65 5.88
C LEU A 546 -13.26 -29.35 7.22
N GLY A 547 -14.09 -29.13 8.22
CA GLY A 547 -13.94 -29.62 9.59
C GLY A 547 -14.56 -28.66 10.59
N PRO A 548 -14.44 -28.91 11.89
CA PRO A 548 -15.07 -28.08 12.92
C PRO A 548 -14.45 -26.66 12.98
N ARG A 549 -13.22 -26.48 12.49
CA ARG A 549 -12.42 -25.24 12.63
C ARG A 549 -11.95 -24.66 11.30
N SER A 550 -12.46 -25.12 10.17
CA SER A 550 -12.06 -24.56 8.85
C SER A 550 -13.28 -24.41 7.96
N THR A 551 -13.47 -23.20 7.46
CA THR A 551 -14.53 -22.84 6.53
C THR A 551 -13.96 -22.31 5.22
N LEU A 552 -14.70 -22.55 4.14
CA LEU A 552 -14.52 -21.91 2.84
C LEU A 552 -15.78 -21.09 2.58
N THR A 553 -15.62 -19.79 2.50
CA THR A 553 -16.71 -18.84 2.28
C THR A 553 -16.53 -18.17 0.92
N VAL A 554 -17.62 -18.02 0.17
CA VAL A 554 -17.64 -17.17 -1.04
C VAL A 554 -18.52 -15.98 -0.70
N LEU A 555 -17.90 -14.81 -0.73
CA LEU A 555 -18.52 -13.53 -0.37
C LEU A 555 -18.72 -12.69 -1.63
N ASP A 556 -19.97 -12.39 -1.95
CA ASP A 556 -20.36 -11.56 -3.08
C ASP A 556 -20.95 -10.22 -2.58
N PRO A 557 -20.56 -9.08 -3.15
CA PRO A 557 -19.52 -8.89 -4.15
C PRO A 557 -18.13 -8.69 -3.51
N LEU A 558 -17.12 -9.34 -4.05
CA LEU A 558 -15.73 -9.16 -3.63
C LEU A 558 -14.78 -9.27 -4.82
N ASP A 559 -14.05 -8.21 -5.14
CA ASP A 559 -12.96 -8.25 -6.12
C ASP A 559 -11.65 -8.68 -5.48
N HIS A 560 -10.68 -9.13 -6.29
CA HIS A 560 -9.44 -9.74 -5.81
C HIS A 560 -8.67 -8.89 -4.78
N SER A 561 -8.50 -7.62 -5.06
CA SER A 561 -7.69 -6.69 -4.25
C SER A 561 -8.50 -5.71 -3.41
N LEU A 562 -9.82 -5.86 -3.39
CA LEU A 562 -10.74 -4.98 -2.67
C LEU A 562 -10.61 -3.51 -3.13
N PHE A 563 -10.59 -3.30 -4.44
CA PHE A 563 -10.50 -1.96 -5.04
C PHE A 563 -11.86 -1.27 -5.16
N ALA A 564 -12.93 -2.04 -5.24
CA ALA A 564 -14.28 -1.51 -5.32
C ALA A 564 -14.80 -1.15 -3.92
N THR A 565 -15.49 -0.04 -3.81
CA THR A 565 -16.06 0.43 -2.54
C THR A 565 -17.00 -0.59 -1.92
N GLU A 566 -17.83 -1.25 -2.73
CA GLU A 566 -18.76 -2.27 -2.24
C GLU A 566 -18.03 -3.51 -1.71
N SER A 567 -16.93 -3.91 -2.36
CA SER A 567 -16.05 -4.98 -1.83
C SER A 567 -15.46 -4.61 -0.48
N CYS A 568 -14.99 -3.35 -0.34
CA CYS A 568 -14.47 -2.84 0.94
C CYS A 568 -15.55 -2.86 2.02
N ARG A 569 -16.73 -2.29 1.75
CA ARG A 569 -17.86 -2.26 2.70
C ARG A 569 -18.24 -3.67 3.15
N ARG A 570 -18.41 -4.58 2.19
CA ARG A 570 -18.75 -5.97 2.47
C ARG A 570 -17.72 -6.68 3.33
N MET A 571 -16.43 -6.38 3.11
CA MET A 571 -15.35 -6.95 3.91
C MET A 571 -15.29 -6.33 5.32
N VAL A 572 -15.50 -5.03 5.46
CA VAL A 572 -15.62 -4.38 6.77
C VAL A 572 -16.71 -5.06 7.60
N ASP A 573 -17.93 -5.17 7.04
CA ASP A 573 -19.05 -5.82 7.74
C ASP A 573 -18.74 -7.27 8.12
N TYR A 574 -18.06 -8.00 7.23
CA TYR A 574 -17.68 -9.38 7.47
C TYR A 574 -16.67 -9.53 8.60
N VAL A 575 -15.65 -8.65 8.65
CA VAL A 575 -14.66 -8.63 9.74
C VAL A 575 -15.32 -8.21 11.05
N LEU A 576 -16.17 -7.19 11.02
CA LEU A 576 -16.86 -6.69 12.23
C LEU A 576 -17.80 -7.72 12.86
N ALA A 577 -18.28 -8.70 12.10
CA ALA A 577 -19.05 -9.82 12.65
C ALA A 577 -18.26 -10.71 13.62
N TYR A 578 -16.91 -10.61 13.61
CA TYR A 578 -16.05 -11.28 14.58
C TYR A 578 -15.85 -10.48 15.88
N VAL A 579 -16.27 -9.23 15.90
CA VAL A 579 -16.20 -8.35 17.07
C VAL A 579 -17.62 -8.20 17.63
N PRO A 580 -17.93 -8.75 18.80
CA PRO A 580 -19.24 -8.56 19.40
C PRO A 580 -19.57 -7.06 19.55
N GLU A 581 -20.84 -6.70 19.40
CA GLU A 581 -21.30 -5.38 19.82
C GLU A 581 -21.33 -5.36 21.35
N VAL A 582 -20.68 -4.36 21.94
CA VAL A 582 -20.65 -4.17 23.42
C VAL A 582 -21.95 -3.55 23.88
#